data_d78e22bf5a02e00317d4ad2656a58eed
#
_entry.id   d78e22bf5a02e00317d4ad2656a58eed
#
_cell.length_a   1.000
_cell.length_b   1.000
_cell.length_c   1.000
_cell.angle_alpha   90.00
_cell.angle_beta   90.00
_cell.angle_gamma   90.00
#
_symmetry.space_group_name_H-M   'P 1'
#
loop_
_entity.id
_entity.type
_entity.pdbx_description
1 polymer ?
#
loop_
_entity_poly.entity_id
_entity_poly.type
_entity_poly.pdbx_seq_one_letter_code
_entity_poly.pdbx_strand_id
1 'polypeptide(L)'
;YLAQLSAYEHGFNKKGGGFLVANKSSGELCLYRPDELEVPNIEERLEKVRAELKENSPPEERCYPIIEKGKSGNMGLHNSCKWCRHKYQCNPDVRVFKYANGFEYLTTVKVLPNVEEIMWRDA
;
A
#
# COMPACT_ATOMS: atom_id res chain seq x y z
N TYR A 1 -5.64 -4.89 9.95
CA TYR A 1 -5.98 -5.20 11.36
C TYR A 1 -5.36 -6.53 11.83
N LEU A 2 -5.43 -7.64 11.06
CA LEU A 2 -4.86 -8.94 11.48
C LEU A 2 -3.36 -8.88 11.75
N ALA A 3 -2.59 -8.23 10.88
CA ALA A 3 -1.15 -8.02 11.09
C ALA A 3 -0.85 -7.15 12.32
N GLN A 4 -1.72 -6.21 12.66
CA GLN A 4 -1.60 -5.39 13.86
C GLN A 4 -1.88 -6.22 15.13
N LEU A 5 -2.91 -7.08 15.09
CA LEU A 5 -3.20 -8.00 16.18
C LEU A 5 -2.02 -8.93 16.44
N SER A 6 -1.46 -9.55 15.38
CA SER A 6 -0.26 -10.40 15.48
C SER A 6 0.93 -9.67 16.10
N ALA A 7 1.16 -8.40 15.70
CA ALA A 7 2.23 -7.59 16.29
C ALA A 7 2.01 -7.34 17.79
N TYR A 8 0.78 -7.10 18.20
CA TYR A 8 0.45 -6.92 19.62
C TYR A 8 0.61 -8.22 20.42
N GLU A 9 0.14 -9.36 19.88
CA GLU A 9 0.31 -10.66 20.52
C GLU A 9 1.79 -10.99 20.73
N HIS A 10 2.62 -10.76 19.71
CA HIS A 10 4.06 -10.93 19.78
C HIS A 10 4.69 -9.99 20.84
N GLY A 11 4.39 -8.69 20.77
CA GLY A 11 4.97 -7.68 21.68
C GLY A 11 4.59 -7.88 23.15
N PHE A 12 3.38 -8.37 23.43
CA PHE A 12 2.91 -8.66 24.80
C PHE A 12 3.12 -10.11 25.24
N ASN A 13 3.68 -10.95 24.37
CA ASN A 13 3.81 -12.39 24.59
C ASN A 13 2.48 -13.05 25.02
N LYS A 14 1.41 -12.73 24.29
CA LYS A 14 0.05 -13.22 24.49
C LYS A 14 -0.47 -13.84 23.21
N LYS A 15 -1.46 -14.73 23.32
CA LYS A 15 -2.15 -15.36 22.20
C LYS A 15 -3.66 -15.27 22.39
N GLY A 16 -4.39 -15.43 21.30
CA GLY A 16 -5.84 -15.44 21.29
C GLY A 16 -6.48 -14.06 21.44
N GLY A 17 -5.82 -13.06 20.94
CA GLY A 17 -6.36 -11.71 20.82
C GLY A 17 -7.60 -11.66 19.93
N GLY A 18 -8.34 -10.57 19.99
CA GLY A 18 -9.54 -10.37 19.19
C GLY A 18 -9.90 -8.92 19.03
N PHE A 19 -10.94 -8.69 18.22
CA PHE A 19 -11.48 -7.37 17.94
C PHE A 19 -12.87 -7.23 18.55
N LEU A 20 -13.09 -6.18 19.31
CA LEU A 20 -14.43 -5.74 19.65
C LEU A 20 -14.95 -4.84 18.52
N VAL A 21 -15.93 -5.33 17.78
CA VAL A 21 -16.52 -4.65 16.63
C VAL A 21 -17.87 -4.08 17.02
N ALA A 22 -18.08 -2.79 16.75
CA ALA A 22 -19.36 -2.12 16.95
C ALA A 22 -19.99 -1.76 15.60
N ASN A 23 -21.24 -2.17 15.40
CA ASN A 23 -22.04 -1.70 14.27
C ASN A 23 -22.54 -0.28 14.59
N LYS A 24 -22.06 0.69 13.82
CA LYS A 24 -22.40 2.11 14.07
C LYS A 24 -23.87 2.44 13.84
N SER A 25 -24.57 1.66 13.01
CA SER A 25 -25.98 1.90 12.69
C SER A 25 -26.94 1.26 13.69
N SER A 26 -26.63 0.06 14.21
CA SER A 26 -27.50 -0.68 15.13
C SER A 26 -27.06 -0.61 16.61
N GLY A 27 -25.81 -0.23 16.87
CA GLY A 27 -25.20 -0.27 18.19
C GLY A 27 -24.82 -1.68 18.67
N GLU A 28 -24.99 -2.70 17.84
CA GLU A 28 -24.63 -4.07 18.18
C GLU A 28 -23.12 -4.23 18.33
N LEU A 29 -22.73 -5.03 19.33
CA LEU A 29 -21.34 -5.37 19.61
C LEU A 29 -21.09 -6.84 19.28
N CYS A 30 -19.97 -7.11 18.62
CA CYS A 30 -19.50 -8.45 18.31
C CYS A 30 -18.05 -8.60 18.72
N LEU A 31 -17.71 -9.72 19.37
CA LEU A 31 -16.33 -10.10 19.60
C LEU A 31 -15.89 -11.05 18.49
N TYR A 32 -14.98 -10.59 17.62
CA TYR A 32 -14.37 -11.40 16.58
C TYR A 32 -13.00 -11.89 17.02
N ARG A 33 -12.79 -13.20 17.01
CA ARG A 33 -11.49 -13.84 17.22
C ARG A 33 -11.09 -14.54 15.95
N PRO A 34 -10.02 -14.08 15.26
CA PRO A 34 -9.52 -14.75 14.08
C PRO A 34 -8.88 -16.08 14.45
N ASP A 35 -8.97 -17.07 13.54
CA ASP A 35 -8.24 -18.32 13.67
C ASP A 35 -6.74 -18.10 13.52
N GLU A 36 -5.91 -18.97 14.09
CA GLU A 36 -4.43 -18.85 14.02
C GLU A 36 -3.93 -18.81 12.56
N LEU A 37 -4.60 -19.47 11.62
CA LEU A 37 -4.26 -19.45 10.20
C LEU A 37 -4.53 -18.10 9.52
N GLU A 38 -5.40 -17.28 10.08
CA GLU A 38 -5.72 -15.95 9.55
C GLU A 38 -4.74 -14.88 10.06
N VAL A 39 -4.03 -15.16 11.14
CA VAL A 39 -3.09 -14.22 11.76
C VAL A 39 -1.70 -14.36 11.11
N PRO A 40 -1.19 -13.30 10.45
CA PRO A 40 0.13 -13.35 9.80
C PRO A 40 1.26 -13.68 10.76
N ASN A 41 2.24 -14.47 10.32
CA ASN A 41 3.47 -14.70 11.07
C ASN A 41 4.30 -13.42 11.17
N ILE A 42 4.28 -12.77 12.32
CA ILE A 42 4.96 -11.49 12.53
C ILE A 42 6.48 -11.63 12.57
N GLU A 43 7.01 -12.75 13.05
CA GLU A 43 8.46 -12.98 13.14
C GLU A 43 9.07 -13.06 11.75
N GLU A 44 8.49 -13.86 10.86
CA GLU A 44 8.91 -13.97 9.46
C GLU A 44 8.85 -12.62 8.75
N ARG A 45 7.77 -11.86 8.97
CA ARG A 45 7.62 -10.52 8.41
C ARG A 45 8.68 -9.54 8.92
N LEU A 46 9.02 -9.59 10.21
CA LEU A 46 10.05 -8.75 10.79
C LEU A 46 11.45 -9.10 10.25
N GLU A 47 11.74 -10.37 10.07
CA GLU A 47 13.00 -10.84 9.49
C GLU A 47 13.13 -10.36 8.04
N LYS A 48 12.08 -10.51 7.23
CA LYS A 48 12.06 -10.00 5.85
C LYS A 48 12.33 -8.49 5.80
N VAL A 49 11.61 -7.69 6.59
CA VAL A 49 11.80 -6.23 6.64
C VAL A 49 13.21 -5.86 7.11
N ARG A 50 13.75 -6.56 8.10
CA ARG A 50 15.14 -6.32 8.57
C ARG A 50 16.18 -6.62 7.50
N ALA A 51 15.98 -7.68 6.72
CA ALA A 51 16.85 -8.02 5.61
C ALA A 51 16.81 -6.93 4.52
N GLU A 52 15.63 -6.52 4.09
CA GLU A 52 15.42 -5.45 3.11
C GLU A 52 16.04 -4.11 3.55
N LEU A 53 15.91 -3.76 4.82
CA LEU A 53 16.53 -2.53 5.38
C LEU A 53 18.06 -2.58 5.39
N LYS A 54 18.66 -3.76 5.55
CA LYS A 54 20.13 -3.92 5.51
C LYS A 54 20.69 -3.74 4.10
N GLU A 55 19.94 -4.11 3.08
CA GLU A 55 20.37 -3.97 1.68
C GLU A 55 20.42 -2.52 1.22
N ASN A 56 19.79 -1.60 1.94
CA ASN A 56 19.72 -0.17 1.64
C ASN A 56 19.27 0.13 0.18
N SER A 57 18.49 -0.77 -0.39
CA SER A 57 17.90 -0.68 -1.71
C SER A 57 16.37 -0.86 -1.62
N PRO A 58 15.59 -0.28 -2.53
CA PRO A 58 14.18 -0.59 -2.60
C PRO A 58 13.97 -2.08 -2.84
N PRO A 59 12.97 -2.73 -2.20
CA PRO A 59 12.68 -4.13 -2.44
C PRO A 59 12.36 -4.38 -3.92
N GLU A 60 12.84 -5.51 -4.46
CA GLU A 60 12.53 -5.92 -5.85
C GLU A 60 11.03 -6.06 -6.06
N GLU A 61 10.35 -6.62 -5.06
CA GLU A 61 8.90 -6.76 -5.05
C GLU A 61 8.23 -5.47 -4.60
N ARG A 62 7.42 -4.89 -5.47
CA ARG A 62 6.70 -3.65 -5.16
C ARG A 62 5.60 -3.89 -4.12
N CYS A 63 5.39 -2.94 -3.22
CA CYS A 63 4.31 -3.00 -2.22
C CYS A 63 2.91 -3.09 -2.85
N TYR A 64 2.74 -2.52 -4.06
CA TYR A 64 1.49 -2.52 -4.81
C TYR A 64 1.77 -2.67 -6.30
N PRO A 65 0.93 -3.40 -7.05
CA PRO A 65 1.09 -3.56 -8.49
C PRO A 65 0.86 -2.24 -9.24
N ILE A 66 1.45 -2.15 -10.43
CA ILE A 66 1.08 -1.14 -11.41
C ILE A 66 -0.30 -1.50 -11.97
N ILE A 67 -1.19 -0.54 -12.09
CA ILE A 67 -2.57 -0.74 -12.49
C ILE A 67 -2.92 0.00 -13.78
N GLU A 68 -3.85 -0.53 -14.55
CA GLU A 68 -4.37 0.14 -15.73
C GLU A 68 -5.19 1.37 -15.35
N LYS A 69 -4.99 2.47 -16.08
CA LYS A 69 -5.66 3.76 -15.87
C LYS A 69 -6.65 4.06 -16.99
N GLY A 70 -7.92 3.90 -16.67
CA GLY A 70 -9.00 4.11 -17.64
C GLY A 70 -9.01 3.06 -18.75
N LYS A 71 -9.47 3.46 -19.96
CA LYS A 71 -9.59 2.58 -21.13
C LYS A 71 -8.50 2.82 -22.17
N SER A 72 -7.54 3.66 -21.88
CA SER A 72 -6.46 4.04 -22.81
C SER A 72 -5.33 3.01 -22.87
N GLY A 73 -5.31 2.04 -21.98
CA GLY A 73 -4.21 1.11 -21.77
C GLY A 73 -2.97 1.75 -21.13
N ASN A 74 -3.08 2.97 -20.64
CA ASN A 74 -2.04 3.60 -19.84
C ASN A 74 -1.92 2.86 -18.50
N MET A 75 -0.68 2.63 -18.06
CA MET A 75 -0.39 1.99 -16.77
C MET A 75 0.11 3.04 -15.77
N GLY A 76 -0.31 2.95 -14.55
CA GLY A 76 0.09 3.93 -13.54
C GLY A 76 0.16 3.37 -12.14
N LEU A 77 0.61 4.20 -11.22
CA LEU A 77 0.78 3.82 -9.83
C LEU A 77 -0.56 3.48 -9.18
N HIS A 78 -0.56 2.45 -8.33
CA HIS A 78 -1.67 2.18 -7.42
C HIS A 78 -1.98 3.42 -6.56
N ASN A 79 -3.23 3.61 -6.17
CA ASN A 79 -3.64 4.79 -5.40
C ASN A 79 -2.84 4.97 -4.10
N SER A 80 -2.50 3.88 -3.41
CA SER A 80 -1.66 3.92 -2.22
C SER A 80 -0.24 4.45 -2.50
N CYS A 81 0.30 4.19 -3.69
CA CYS A 81 1.62 4.67 -4.08
C CYS A 81 1.65 6.18 -4.41
N LYS A 82 0.51 6.77 -4.80
CA LYS A 82 0.44 8.21 -5.08
C LYS A 82 0.85 9.07 -3.87
N TRP A 83 0.58 8.59 -2.66
CA TRP A 83 0.89 9.27 -1.40
C TRP A 83 2.23 8.85 -0.79
N CYS A 84 2.90 7.84 -1.37
CA CYS A 84 4.18 7.36 -0.88
C CYS A 84 5.31 8.34 -1.20
N ARG A 85 6.10 8.72 -0.19
CA ARG A 85 7.27 9.59 -0.37
C ARG A 85 8.38 8.95 -1.24
N HIS A 86 8.39 7.63 -1.34
CA HIS A 86 9.39 6.87 -2.10
C HIS A 86 8.93 6.51 -3.52
N LYS A 87 7.78 7.02 -3.98
CA LYS A 87 7.19 6.68 -5.28
C LYS A 87 8.15 6.89 -6.46
N TYR A 88 8.98 7.92 -6.42
CA TYR A 88 9.96 8.22 -7.47
C TYR A 88 11.21 7.35 -7.41
N GLN A 89 11.60 6.88 -6.22
CA GLN A 89 12.68 5.92 -6.06
C GLN A 89 12.28 4.55 -6.62
N CYS A 90 11.07 4.11 -6.32
CA CYS A 90 10.52 2.87 -6.86
C CYS A 90 10.18 2.94 -8.36
N ASN A 91 9.90 4.13 -8.87
CA ASN A 91 9.46 4.35 -10.25
C ASN A 91 10.14 5.62 -10.81
N PRO A 92 11.43 5.55 -11.15
CA PRO A 92 12.22 6.71 -11.58
C PRO A 92 11.69 7.36 -12.86
N ASP A 93 11.08 6.56 -13.75
CA ASP A 93 10.57 6.99 -15.06
C ASP A 93 9.09 7.38 -15.03
N VAL A 94 8.49 7.54 -13.81
CA VAL A 94 7.09 7.90 -13.71
C VAL A 94 6.84 9.32 -14.23
N ARG A 95 5.85 9.46 -15.09
CA ARG A 95 5.39 10.73 -15.65
C ARG A 95 4.16 11.22 -14.89
N VAL A 96 4.07 12.50 -14.64
CA VAL A 96 3.02 13.10 -13.81
C VAL A 96 2.13 14.00 -14.66
N PHE A 97 0.82 13.75 -14.59
CA PHE A 97 -0.18 14.49 -15.34
C PHE A 97 -1.18 15.15 -14.40
N LYS A 98 -1.45 16.44 -14.64
CA LYS A 98 -2.32 17.26 -13.80
C LYS A 98 -3.75 17.25 -14.32
N TYR A 99 -4.62 16.56 -13.61
CA TYR A 99 -6.08 16.57 -13.85
C TYR A 99 -6.79 17.55 -12.92
N ALA A 100 -8.04 17.86 -13.23
CA ALA A 100 -8.85 18.76 -12.39
C ALA A 100 -9.04 18.26 -10.94
N ASN A 101 -9.02 16.95 -10.74
CA ASN A 101 -9.21 16.29 -9.43
C ASN A 101 -7.89 15.80 -8.79
N GLY A 102 -6.73 16.20 -9.32
CA GLY A 102 -5.43 15.85 -8.76
C GLY A 102 -4.43 15.32 -9.80
N PHE A 103 -3.39 14.66 -9.31
CA PHE A 103 -2.32 14.15 -10.14
C PHE A 103 -2.48 12.67 -10.45
N GLU A 104 -2.18 12.29 -11.71
CA GLU A 104 -2.00 10.91 -12.13
C GLU A 104 -0.54 10.63 -12.44
N TYR A 105 -0.07 9.50 -11.94
CA TYR A 105 1.32 9.03 -12.05
C TYR A 105 1.36 7.83 -12.98
N LEU A 106 1.82 8.03 -14.22
CA LEU A 106 1.85 7.01 -15.27
C LEU A 106 3.26 6.45 -15.44
N THR A 107 3.38 5.13 -15.43
CA THR A 107 4.63 4.40 -15.71
C THR A 107 4.73 3.98 -17.16
N THR A 108 3.59 3.82 -17.84
CA THR A 108 3.52 3.54 -19.28
C THR A 108 2.41 4.39 -19.88
N VAL A 109 2.77 5.17 -20.88
CA VAL A 109 1.84 6.04 -21.61
C VAL A 109 1.68 5.50 -23.03
N LYS A 110 0.57 4.79 -23.29
CA LYS A 110 0.20 4.33 -24.64
C LYS A 110 -0.54 5.42 -25.42
N VAL A 111 -1.40 6.13 -24.70
CA VAL A 111 -2.15 7.28 -25.24
C VAL A 111 -1.83 8.49 -24.37
N LEU A 112 -1.29 9.52 -24.99
CA LEU A 112 -0.93 10.74 -24.29
C LEU A 112 -2.19 11.42 -23.72
N PRO A 113 -2.25 11.68 -22.40
CA PRO A 113 -3.35 12.42 -21.82
C PRO A 113 -3.46 13.86 -22.37
N ASN A 114 -4.69 14.32 -22.63
CA ASN A 114 -4.93 15.70 -23.07
C ASN A 114 -5.00 16.65 -21.84
N VAL A 115 -3.95 16.61 -21.02
CA VAL A 115 -3.77 17.47 -19.84
C VAL A 115 -2.28 17.77 -19.68
N GLU A 116 -1.97 18.78 -18.88
CA GLU A 116 -0.60 19.22 -18.64
C GLU A 116 0.23 18.10 -18.00
N GLU A 117 1.39 17.80 -18.61
CA GLU A 117 2.43 17.02 -17.96
C GLU A 117 3.32 17.95 -17.15
N ILE A 118 3.54 17.60 -15.89
CA ILE A 118 4.35 18.40 -14.98
C ILE A 118 5.61 17.66 -14.56
N MET A 119 6.65 18.41 -14.22
CA MET A 119 7.85 17.80 -13.63
C MET A 119 7.51 17.31 -12.22
N TRP A 120 7.98 16.12 -11.87
CA TRP A 120 7.70 15.51 -10.57
C TRP A 120 8.11 16.37 -9.35
N ARG A 121 9.02 17.34 -9.57
CA ARG A 121 9.44 18.30 -8.52
C ARG A 121 8.35 19.32 -8.18
N ASP A 122 7.37 19.47 -9.07
CA ASP A 122 6.29 20.46 -8.97
C ASP A 122 4.93 19.81 -8.56
N ALA A 123 4.93 18.49 -8.24
CA ALA A 123 3.77 17.69 -7.95
C ALA A 123 3.55 17.42 -6.45
#